data_0e4e2fd40acc8c452befb0e0c0635b57
#
_entry.id   0e4e2fd40acc8c452befb0e0c0635b57
#
_cell.length_a   1.000
_cell.length_b   1.000
_cell.length_c   1.000
_cell.angle_alpha   90.00
_cell.angle_beta   90.00
_cell.angle_gamma   90.00
#
_symmetry.space_group_name_H-M   'P 1'
#
loop_
_entity.id
_entity.type
_entity.pdbx_description
1 polymer ?
#
loop_
_entity_poly.entity_id
_entity_poly.type
_entity_poly.pdbx_seq_one_letter_code
_entity_poly.pdbx_strand_id
1 'polypeptide(L)'
;MYAQAFLEGRLTEVNMNNFRQELQKGGGLSSYPHPWLMPNFWEFPTVSMGLSPLSAIYQARFNHYLTDRGIKDTNNQQVWSFLGDGELDEPESLGAITLASREALGNLNFVINCNLQRLDGPVRGNGKVIQELETVFRGAGWNVIKVVWGSDWDPILEKDNSGLLVQRMTEVVDGDYQKSVSYTHLRAHETPEHRGGRGRG
;
A
#
# COMPACT_ATOMS: atom_id res chain seq x y z
N MET A 1 0.38 9.13 3.28
CA MET A 1 -0.79 9.77 3.92
C MET A 1 -0.48 11.20 4.37
N TYR A 2 0.44 11.45 5.34
CA TYR A 2 0.69 12.82 5.85
C TYR A 2 1.18 13.80 4.79
N ALA A 3 2.13 13.40 3.92
CA ALA A 3 2.62 14.27 2.85
C ALA A 3 1.49 14.71 1.91
N GLN A 4 0.60 13.77 1.54
CA GLN A 4 -0.56 14.09 0.71
C GLN A 4 -1.50 15.06 1.44
N ALA A 5 -1.81 14.80 2.70
CA ALA A 5 -2.67 15.67 3.50
C ALA A 5 -2.07 17.09 3.70
N PHE A 6 -0.75 17.19 3.78
CA PHE A 6 -0.05 18.48 3.80
C PHE A 6 -0.22 19.23 2.47
N LEU A 7 -0.04 18.55 1.34
CA LEU A 7 -0.25 19.15 0.01
C LEU A 7 -1.71 19.59 -0.21
N GLU A 8 -2.64 18.91 0.40
CA GLU A 8 -4.08 19.27 0.41
C GLU A 8 -4.42 20.40 1.39
N GLY A 9 -3.44 20.92 2.15
CA GLY A 9 -3.65 21.97 3.14
C GLY A 9 -4.34 21.51 4.44
N ARG A 10 -4.47 20.20 4.67
CA ARG A 10 -5.06 19.63 5.88
C ARG A 10 -4.09 19.58 7.07
N LEU A 11 -2.81 19.66 6.80
CA LEU A 11 -1.73 19.69 7.78
C LEU A 11 -0.84 20.91 7.56
N THR A 12 -0.22 21.38 8.62
CA THR A 12 0.70 22.52 8.61
C THR A 12 2.16 22.06 8.60
N GLU A 13 3.07 22.95 8.27
CA GLU A 13 4.51 22.70 8.38
C GLU A 13 4.93 22.34 9.82
N VAL A 14 4.30 22.96 10.82
CA VAL A 14 4.55 22.62 12.24
C VAL A 14 4.17 21.17 12.52
N ASN A 15 3.02 20.70 11.99
CA ASN A 15 2.63 19.31 12.13
C ASN A 15 3.67 18.38 11.49
N MET A 16 4.14 18.71 10.27
CA MET A 16 5.12 17.88 9.56
C MET A 16 6.48 17.83 10.28
N ASN A 17 6.94 18.94 10.82
CA ASN A 17 8.17 19.01 11.61
C ASN A 17 8.09 18.21 12.92
N ASN A 18 6.88 18.03 13.45
CA ASN A 18 6.60 17.21 14.62
C ASN A 18 6.15 15.78 14.26
N PHE A 19 6.59 15.26 13.12
CA PHE A 19 6.32 13.87 12.74
C PHE A 19 6.92 12.90 13.77
N ARG A 20 6.11 11.95 14.23
CA ARG A 20 6.44 10.98 15.29
C ARG A 20 6.78 11.60 16.66
N GLN A 21 6.30 12.81 16.89
CA GLN A 21 6.45 13.51 18.15
C GLN A 21 5.05 13.85 18.69
N GLU A 22 4.30 12.82 19.03
CA GLU A 22 2.86 12.86 19.32
C GLU A 22 2.49 13.85 20.43
N LEU A 23 3.39 14.05 21.40
CA LEU A 23 3.14 14.86 22.60
C LEU A 23 3.65 16.31 22.50
N GLN A 24 4.14 16.72 21.34
CA GLN A 24 4.63 18.09 21.16
C GLN A 24 3.50 19.13 21.26
N LYS A 25 3.80 20.24 21.92
CA LYS A 25 2.90 21.41 21.91
C LYS A 25 2.73 21.94 20.49
N GLY A 26 1.50 22.15 20.06
CA GLY A 26 1.17 22.58 18.70
C GLY A 26 0.78 21.46 17.76
N GLY A 27 0.70 20.23 18.25
CA GLY A 27 0.24 19.05 17.53
C GLY A 27 1.37 18.30 16.85
N GLY A 28 1.61 17.07 17.31
CA GLY A 28 2.50 16.11 16.66
C GLY A 28 1.70 15.17 15.74
N LEU A 29 2.38 14.57 14.79
CA LEU A 29 1.80 13.52 13.96
C LEU A 29 2.13 12.17 14.57
N SER A 30 1.10 11.32 14.74
CA SER A 30 1.26 9.99 15.30
C SER A 30 2.12 9.09 14.40
N SER A 31 2.93 8.22 15.01
CA SER A 31 3.78 7.25 14.30
C SER A 31 2.95 6.25 13.51
N TYR A 32 1.78 5.90 14.03
CA TYR A 32 0.80 5.00 13.42
C TYR A 32 -0.57 5.67 13.36
N PRO A 33 -1.50 5.19 12.53
CA PRO A 33 -2.90 5.61 12.59
C PRO A 33 -3.44 5.48 14.01
N HIS A 34 -3.77 6.61 14.61
CA HIS A 34 -4.15 6.67 16.03
C HIS A 34 -5.34 7.61 16.23
N PRO A 35 -6.59 7.09 16.17
CA PRO A 35 -7.80 7.90 16.27
C PRO A 35 -7.92 8.72 17.57
N TRP A 36 -7.35 8.26 18.67
CA TRP A 36 -7.39 9.00 19.93
C TRP A 36 -6.45 10.21 19.95
N LEU A 37 -5.28 10.10 19.33
CA LEU A 37 -4.33 11.22 19.27
C LEU A 37 -4.69 12.18 18.12
N MET A 38 -5.27 11.68 17.07
CA MET A 38 -5.64 12.46 15.89
C MET A 38 -7.09 12.13 15.44
N PRO A 39 -8.11 12.45 16.27
CA PRO A 39 -9.50 12.01 16.02
C PRO A 39 -10.13 12.61 14.78
N ASN A 40 -9.63 13.75 14.29
CA ASN A 40 -10.11 14.40 13.07
C ASN A 40 -9.33 13.97 11.81
N PHE A 41 -8.38 13.05 11.97
CA PHE A 41 -7.53 12.59 10.87
C PHE A 41 -7.63 11.09 10.64
N TRP A 42 -7.56 10.29 11.70
CA TRP A 42 -7.62 8.84 11.64
C TRP A 42 -8.95 8.30 12.14
N GLU A 43 -9.58 7.45 11.35
CA GLU A 43 -10.83 6.76 11.74
C GLU A 43 -10.54 5.36 12.31
N PHE A 44 -9.46 4.72 11.83
CA PHE A 44 -9.10 3.35 12.22
C PHE A 44 -7.69 3.27 12.79
N PRO A 45 -7.48 2.53 13.90
CA PRO A 45 -6.15 2.17 14.37
C PRO A 45 -5.64 0.99 13.52
N THR A 46 -4.81 1.28 12.54
CA THR A 46 -4.23 0.26 11.66
C THR A 46 -2.72 0.23 11.81
N VAL A 47 -2.16 -0.97 11.67
CA VAL A 47 -0.74 -1.24 11.54
C VAL A 47 -0.55 -2.27 10.43
N SER A 48 0.67 -2.40 9.88
CA SER A 48 0.98 -3.32 8.78
C SER A 48 1.02 -4.80 9.23
N MET A 49 -0.05 -5.26 9.89
CA MET A 49 -0.19 -6.61 10.48
C MET A 49 -1.50 -7.29 10.08
N GLY A 50 -2.01 -7.04 8.89
CA GLY A 50 -3.15 -7.73 8.32
C GLY A 50 -4.54 -7.22 8.72
N LEU A 51 -4.63 -6.22 9.59
CA LEU A 51 -5.92 -5.70 10.05
C LEU A 51 -6.53 -4.66 9.11
N SER A 52 -5.70 -3.91 8.38
CA SER A 52 -6.17 -2.86 7.48
C SER A 52 -7.07 -3.40 6.36
N PRO A 53 -6.70 -4.49 5.65
CA PRO A 53 -7.54 -5.05 4.60
C PRO A 53 -8.90 -5.49 5.13
N LEU A 54 -8.89 -6.19 6.27
CA LEU A 54 -10.10 -6.70 6.90
C LEU A 54 -11.04 -5.56 7.33
N SER A 55 -10.48 -4.53 8.01
CA SER A 55 -11.24 -3.35 8.42
C SER A 55 -11.83 -2.61 7.23
N ALA A 56 -11.07 -2.47 6.13
CA ALA A 56 -11.54 -1.82 4.92
C ALA A 56 -12.71 -2.58 4.25
N ILE A 57 -12.63 -3.91 4.20
CA ILE A 57 -13.73 -4.75 3.68
C ILE A 57 -15.00 -4.56 4.50
N TYR A 58 -14.89 -4.61 5.83
CA TYR A 58 -16.06 -4.42 6.69
C TYR A 58 -16.60 -3.00 6.63
N GLN A 59 -15.74 -1.98 6.51
CA GLN A 59 -16.20 -0.60 6.31
C GLN A 59 -16.96 -0.42 4.99
N ALA A 60 -16.43 -0.97 3.89
CA ALA A 60 -17.10 -0.91 2.60
C ALA A 60 -18.47 -1.60 2.63
N ARG A 61 -18.53 -2.77 3.27
CA ARG A 61 -19.78 -3.51 3.51
C ARG A 61 -20.77 -2.72 4.37
N PHE A 62 -20.27 -2.09 5.45
CA PHE A 62 -21.12 -1.30 6.32
C PHE A 62 -21.67 -0.05 5.62
N ASN A 63 -20.92 0.57 4.73
CA ASN A 63 -21.39 1.66 3.90
C ASN A 63 -22.59 1.20 3.03
N HIS A 64 -22.52 0.07 2.37
CA HIS A 64 -23.66 -0.51 1.64
C HIS A 64 -24.86 -0.72 2.58
N TYR A 65 -24.63 -1.31 3.74
CA TYR A 65 -25.71 -1.51 4.73
C TYR A 65 -26.40 -0.19 5.12
N LEU A 66 -25.65 0.88 5.36
CA LEU A 66 -26.22 2.18 5.74
C LEU A 66 -27.12 2.74 4.65
N THR A 67 -26.71 2.65 3.39
CA THR A 67 -27.48 3.07 2.23
C THR A 67 -28.71 2.20 2.04
N ASP A 68 -28.58 0.88 2.05
CA ASP A 68 -29.67 -0.07 1.83
C ASP A 68 -30.75 0.03 2.90
N ARG A 69 -30.36 0.40 4.11
CA ARG A 69 -31.29 0.64 5.23
C ARG A 69 -31.89 2.05 5.25
N GLY A 70 -31.45 2.93 4.35
CA GLY A 70 -31.86 4.34 4.33
C GLY A 70 -31.43 5.13 5.56
N ILE A 71 -30.40 4.67 6.28
CA ILE A 71 -29.86 5.35 7.47
C ILE A 71 -28.99 6.54 7.07
N LYS A 72 -28.14 6.32 6.06
CA LYS A 72 -27.23 7.35 5.53
C LYS A 72 -26.92 7.01 4.07
N ASP A 73 -26.96 7.99 3.20
CA ASP A 73 -26.47 7.83 1.83
C ASP A 73 -24.94 7.83 1.81
N THR A 74 -24.37 6.69 1.45
CA THR A 74 -22.93 6.46 1.32
C THR A 74 -22.53 6.00 -0.09
N ASN A 75 -23.40 6.14 -1.09
CA ASN A 75 -23.16 5.67 -2.45
C ASN A 75 -21.90 6.26 -3.09
N ASN A 76 -21.54 7.50 -2.74
CA ASN A 76 -20.36 8.18 -3.26
C ASN A 76 -19.10 8.01 -2.38
N GLN A 77 -19.19 7.23 -1.30
CA GLN A 77 -18.05 7.00 -0.41
C GLN A 77 -17.21 5.83 -0.91
N GLN A 78 -15.92 6.08 -1.06
CA GLN A 78 -14.93 5.07 -1.42
C GLN A 78 -14.07 4.73 -0.21
N VAL A 79 -13.76 3.47 -0.04
CA VAL A 79 -12.84 2.97 0.97
C VAL A 79 -11.52 2.62 0.30
N TRP A 80 -10.44 3.25 0.76
CA TRP A 80 -9.09 3.03 0.26
C TRP A 80 -8.23 2.42 1.36
N SER A 81 -7.56 1.32 1.05
CA SER A 81 -6.58 0.69 1.93
C SER A 81 -5.23 0.60 1.24
N PHE A 82 -4.20 1.18 1.87
CA PHE A 82 -2.82 1.14 1.40
C PHE A 82 -2.09 0.07 2.19
N LEU A 83 -1.59 -0.94 1.50
CA LEU A 83 -1.08 -2.18 2.07
C LEU A 83 0.35 -2.43 1.62
N GLY A 84 1.15 -3.07 2.46
CA GLY A 84 2.42 -3.66 2.04
C GLY A 84 2.22 -5.09 1.53
N ASP A 85 3.11 -5.55 0.65
CA ASP A 85 3.13 -6.93 0.18
C ASP A 85 3.35 -7.92 1.33
N GLY A 86 4.24 -7.59 2.28
CA GLY A 86 4.46 -8.40 3.48
C GLY A 86 3.26 -8.43 4.45
N GLU A 87 2.42 -7.40 4.47
CA GLU A 87 1.17 -7.40 5.26
C GLU A 87 0.17 -8.45 4.75
N LEU A 88 0.22 -8.75 3.46
CA LEU A 88 -0.67 -9.74 2.85
C LEU A 88 -0.25 -11.19 3.10
N ASP A 89 0.90 -11.43 3.72
CA ASP A 89 1.28 -12.75 4.24
C ASP A 89 0.44 -13.15 5.46
N GLU A 90 -0.18 -12.17 6.14
CA GLU A 90 -1.03 -12.44 7.30
C GLU A 90 -2.34 -13.12 6.85
N PRO A 91 -2.75 -14.22 7.51
CA PRO A 91 -3.97 -14.95 7.14
C PRO A 91 -5.22 -14.08 7.14
N GLU A 92 -5.30 -13.12 8.05
CA GLU A 92 -6.39 -12.17 8.17
C GLU A 92 -6.55 -11.30 6.92
N SER A 93 -5.43 -10.91 6.30
CA SER A 93 -5.42 -10.09 5.09
C SER A 93 -6.11 -10.78 3.93
N LEU A 94 -5.86 -12.07 3.76
CA LEU A 94 -6.38 -12.87 2.64
C LEU A 94 -7.76 -13.47 2.95
N GLY A 95 -8.11 -13.64 4.22
CA GLY A 95 -9.29 -14.38 4.63
C GLY A 95 -10.62 -13.80 4.13
N ALA A 96 -10.70 -12.51 3.90
CA ALA A 96 -11.95 -11.84 3.53
C ALA A 96 -11.99 -11.30 2.09
N ILE A 97 -10.93 -11.47 1.28
CA ILE A 97 -10.91 -10.92 -0.09
C ILE A 97 -12.01 -11.51 -0.99
N THR A 98 -12.32 -12.79 -0.81
CA THR A 98 -13.42 -13.44 -1.55
C THR A 98 -14.80 -12.96 -1.09
N LEU A 99 -14.94 -12.53 0.16
CA LEU A 99 -16.18 -11.93 0.67
C LEU A 99 -16.46 -10.61 -0.06
N ALA A 100 -15.46 -9.76 -0.21
CA ALA A 100 -15.61 -8.48 -0.90
C ALA A 100 -16.13 -8.65 -2.33
N SER A 101 -15.61 -9.63 -3.05
CA SER A 101 -16.06 -9.94 -4.41
C SER A 101 -17.49 -10.51 -4.43
N ARG A 102 -17.80 -11.45 -3.55
CA ARG A 102 -19.15 -12.06 -3.47
C ARG A 102 -20.22 -11.05 -3.12
N GLU A 103 -19.92 -10.06 -2.31
CA GLU A 103 -20.83 -8.96 -1.93
C GLU A 103 -20.74 -7.76 -2.89
N ALA A 104 -19.98 -7.87 -3.98
CA ALA A 104 -19.83 -6.85 -5.01
C ALA A 104 -19.50 -5.46 -4.42
N LEU A 105 -18.52 -5.39 -3.52
CA LEU A 105 -18.10 -4.16 -2.86
C LEU A 105 -17.34 -3.25 -3.83
N GLY A 106 -18.05 -2.63 -4.78
CA GLY A 106 -17.49 -1.75 -5.79
C GLY A 106 -16.94 -0.41 -5.24
N ASN A 107 -17.17 -0.13 -3.97
CA ASN A 107 -16.67 1.02 -3.24
C ASN A 107 -15.35 0.76 -2.49
N LEU A 108 -14.69 -0.38 -2.73
CA LEU A 108 -13.46 -0.79 -2.04
C LEU A 108 -12.27 -0.81 -3.00
N ASN A 109 -11.19 -0.15 -2.60
CA ASN A 109 -9.97 -0.07 -3.38
C ASN A 109 -8.76 -0.43 -2.51
N PHE A 110 -7.94 -1.36 -2.96
CA PHE A 110 -6.66 -1.69 -2.34
C PHE A 110 -5.50 -1.18 -3.20
N VAL A 111 -4.55 -0.53 -2.56
CA VAL A 111 -3.27 -0.15 -3.16
C VAL A 111 -2.17 -0.95 -2.48
N ILE A 112 -1.64 -1.94 -3.16
CA ILE A 112 -0.61 -2.82 -2.63
C ILE A 112 0.75 -2.34 -3.11
N ASN A 113 1.58 -1.89 -2.17
CA ASN A 113 2.94 -1.47 -2.44
C ASN A 113 3.88 -2.69 -2.38
N CYS A 114 4.21 -3.23 -3.54
CA CYS A 114 5.14 -4.34 -3.66
C CYS A 114 6.59 -3.85 -3.65
N ASN A 115 7.08 -3.47 -2.47
CA ASN A 115 8.47 -3.04 -2.28
C ASN A 115 9.43 -4.23 -2.04
N LEU A 116 8.90 -5.45 -1.98
CA LEU A 116 9.64 -6.70 -1.77
C LEU A 116 10.46 -6.71 -0.46
N GLN A 117 9.95 -6.00 0.56
CA GLN A 117 10.52 -5.95 1.90
C GLN A 117 9.57 -6.63 2.88
N ARG A 118 10.11 -7.47 3.74
CA ARG A 118 9.41 -8.12 4.86
C ARG A 118 10.01 -7.67 6.18
N LEU A 119 9.37 -8.01 7.30
CA LEU A 119 9.87 -7.64 8.64
C LEU A 119 11.28 -8.17 8.92
N ASP A 120 11.61 -9.33 8.41
CA ASP A 120 12.91 -10.01 8.56
C ASP A 120 13.93 -9.67 7.46
N GLY A 121 13.58 -8.76 6.56
CA GLY A 121 14.46 -8.28 5.49
C GLY A 121 13.89 -8.45 4.08
N PRO A 122 14.71 -8.26 3.06
CA PRO A 122 14.25 -8.35 1.68
C PRO A 122 13.85 -9.78 1.31
N VAL A 123 12.88 -9.92 0.42
CA VAL A 123 12.52 -11.21 -0.17
C VAL A 123 13.73 -11.82 -0.84
N ARG A 124 14.05 -13.08 -0.53
CA ARG A 124 15.20 -13.80 -1.06
C ARG A 124 14.78 -14.93 -1.99
N GLY A 125 15.62 -15.20 -2.97
CA GLY A 125 15.44 -16.34 -3.86
C GLY A 125 14.60 -16.05 -5.09
N ASN A 126 13.97 -17.09 -5.62
CA ASN A 126 13.21 -17.08 -6.86
C ASN A 126 11.70 -16.91 -6.60
N GLY A 127 11.31 -16.22 -5.51
CA GLY A 127 9.93 -15.89 -5.22
C GLY A 127 9.27 -15.09 -6.33
N LYS A 128 7.95 -15.18 -6.40
CA LYS A 128 7.08 -14.44 -7.34
C LYS A 128 5.89 -13.84 -6.59
N VAL A 129 6.16 -13.13 -5.49
CA VAL A 129 5.11 -12.57 -4.61
C VAL A 129 4.16 -11.66 -5.38
N ILE A 130 4.68 -10.84 -6.30
CA ILE A 130 3.85 -9.97 -7.14
C ILE A 130 2.85 -10.79 -7.97
N GLN A 131 3.33 -11.86 -8.63
CA GLN A 131 2.49 -12.72 -9.45
C GLN A 131 1.54 -13.57 -8.60
N GLU A 132 1.97 -14.01 -7.41
CA GLU A 132 1.11 -14.70 -6.46
C GLU A 132 -0.05 -13.83 -6.01
N LEU A 133 0.23 -12.60 -5.58
CA LEU A 133 -0.80 -11.65 -5.16
C LEU A 133 -1.74 -11.31 -6.32
N GLU A 134 -1.22 -11.04 -7.52
CA GLU A 134 -2.05 -10.81 -8.70
C GLU A 134 -2.99 -11.99 -8.95
N THR A 135 -2.48 -13.22 -8.88
CA THR A 135 -3.27 -14.44 -9.10
C THR A 135 -4.35 -14.63 -8.03
N VAL A 136 -4.00 -14.42 -6.76
CA VAL A 136 -4.92 -14.55 -5.62
C VAL A 136 -6.08 -13.55 -5.75
N PHE A 137 -5.79 -12.28 -6.03
CA PHE A 137 -6.84 -11.27 -6.16
C PHE A 137 -7.69 -11.47 -7.41
N ARG A 138 -7.10 -11.81 -8.56
CA ARG A 138 -7.87 -12.16 -9.77
C ARG A 138 -8.72 -13.39 -9.58
N GLY A 139 -8.17 -14.44 -8.94
CA GLY A 139 -8.89 -15.66 -8.61
C GLY A 139 -10.05 -15.43 -7.63
N ALA A 140 -9.91 -14.43 -6.75
CA ALA A 140 -10.99 -14.01 -5.86
C ALA A 140 -12.04 -13.09 -6.54
N GLY A 141 -11.86 -12.74 -7.81
CA GLY A 141 -12.83 -11.94 -8.60
C GLY A 141 -12.58 -10.41 -8.53
N TRP A 142 -11.42 -9.98 -8.09
CA TRP A 142 -11.06 -8.55 -8.07
C TRP A 142 -10.59 -8.08 -9.45
N ASN A 143 -10.85 -6.80 -9.74
CA ASN A 143 -10.20 -6.14 -10.85
C ASN A 143 -8.78 -5.70 -10.43
N VAL A 144 -7.77 -6.27 -11.06
CA VAL A 144 -6.35 -6.02 -10.70
C VAL A 144 -5.67 -5.21 -11.79
N ILE A 145 -5.14 -4.06 -11.40
CA ILE A 145 -4.30 -3.21 -12.24
C ILE A 145 -2.88 -3.28 -11.69
N LYS A 146 -1.94 -3.72 -12.51
CA LYS A 146 -0.53 -3.75 -12.15
C LYS A 146 0.17 -2.51 -12.68
N VAL A 147 0.73 -1.72 -11.78
CA VAL A 147 1.55 -0.54 -12.12
C VAL A 147 3.00 -0.90 -11.86
N VAL A 148 3.82 -0.81 -12.91
CA VAL A 148 5.25 -1.12 -12.82
C VAL A 148 6.04 0.11 -13.23
N TRP A 149 6.83 0.62 -12.30
CA TRP A 149 7.66 1.81 -12.48
C TRP A 149 6.86 3.13 -12.64
N GLY A 150 7.59 4.23 -12.76
CA GLY A 150 7.00 5.54 -13.00
C GLY A 150 6.89 5.87 -14.49
N SER A 151 6.33 7.03 -14.80
CA SER A 151 6.11 7.54 -16.17
C SER A 151 7.37 7.67 -17.03
N ASP A 152 8.55 7.68 -16.41
CA ASP A 152 9.83 7.70 -17.14
C ASP A 152 10.06 6.41 -17.99
N TRP A 153 9.31 5.35 -17.67
CA TRP A 153 9.33 4.09 -18.43
C TRP A 153 8.40 4.08 -19.64
N ASP A 154 7.41 4.97 -19.68
CA ASP A 154 6.43 5.02 -20.76
C ASP A 154 7.08 5.13 -22.14
N PRO A 155 8.10 5.99 -22.36
CA PRO A 155 8.77 6.07 -23.68
C PRO A 155 9.51 4.79 -24.08
N ILE A 156 9.92 3.96 -23.11
CA ILE A 156 10.56 2.67 -23.37
C ILE A 156 9.51 1.62 -23.73
N LEU A 157 8.41 1.60 -22.97
CA LEU A 157 7.28 0.69 -23.21
C LEU A 157 6.61 0.98 -24.56
N GLU A 158 6.46 2.25 -24.95
CA GLU A 158 5.93 2.66 -26.25
C GLU A 158 6.77 2.16 -27.45
N LYS A 159 8.07 1.95 -27.23
CA LYS A 159 8.98 1.41 -28.24
C LYS A 159 9.02 -0.12 -28.29
N ASP A 160 8.40 -0.78 -27.35
CA ASP A 160 8.37 -2.26 -27.26
C ASP A 160 7.30 -2.84 -28.20
N ASN A 161 7.47 -2.62 -29.50
CA ASN A 161 6.54 -3.11 -30.53
C ASN A 161 6.38 -4.65 -30.55
N SER A 162 7.35 -5.36 -30.01
CA SER A 162 7.34 -6.83 -29.93
C SER A 162 6.68 -7.35 -28.64
N GLY A 163 6.47 -6.51 -27.66
CA GLY A 163 6.02 -6.88 -26.31
C GLY A 163 7.07 -7.66 -25.51
N LEU A 164 8.32 -7.70 -25.98
CA LEU A 164 9.40 -8.48 -25.35
C LEU A 164 9.74 -7.94 -23.96
N LEU A 165 9.77 -6.62 -23.80
CA LEU A 165 10.02 -5.97 -22.50
C LEU A 165 8.91 -6.34 -21.51
N VAL A 166 7.65 -6.18 -21.90
CA VAL A 166 6.49 -6.53 -21.07
C VAL A 166 6.50 -8.01 -20.71
N GLN A 167 6.79 -8.88 -21.67
CA GLN A 167 6.94 -10.32 -21.44
C GLN A 167 8.04 -10.57 -20.40
N ARG A 168 9.22 -9.97 -20.57
CA ARG A 168 10.34 -10.14 -19.65
C ARG A 168 10.00 -9.64 -18.25
N MET A 169 9.34 -8.50 -18.13
CA MET A 169 8.86 -7.97 -16.83
C MET A 169 7.86 -8.91 -16.15
N THR A 170 7.10 -9.68 -16.90
CA THR A 170 6.17 -10.67 -16.35
C THR A 170 6.88 -11.94 -15.88
N GLU A 171 7.97 -12.31 -16.54
CA GLU A 171 8.71 -13.54 -16.26
C GLU A 171 9.75 -13.40 -15.14
N VAL A 172 10.23 -12.17 -14.87
CA VAL A 172 11.26 -11.97 -13.84
C VAL A 172 10.77 -12.32 -12.44
N VAL A 173 11.69 -12.81 -11.64
CA VAL A 173 11.44 -13.11 -10.22
C VAL A 173 11.73 -11.88 -9.34
N ASP A 174 11.18 -11.89 -8.13
CA ASP A 174 11.26 -10.76 -7.19
C ASP A 174 12.71 -10.31 -6.90
N GLY A 175 13.65 -11.26 -6.84
CA GLY A 175 15.06 -10.94 -6.65
C GLY A 175 15.69 -10.10 -7.78
N ASP A 176 15.23 -10.27 -9.01
CA ASP A 176 15.69 -9.47 -10.14
C ASP A 176 15.03 -8.07 -10.12
N TYR A 177 13.77 -7.97 -9.74
CA TYR A 177 13.13 -6.68 -9.46
C TYR A 177 13.85 -5.91 -8.37
N GLN A 178 14.20 -6.56 -7.25
CA GLN A 178 14.95 -5.91 -6.17
C GLN A 178 16.30 -5.38 -6.64
N LYS A 179 17.02 -6.13 -7.47
CA LYS A 179 18.29 -5.66 -8.04
C LYS A 179 18.08 -4.41 -8.89
N SER A 180 17.09 -4.42 -9.78
CA SER A 180 16.81 -3.28 -10.64
C SER A 180 16.43 -2.05 -9.84
N VAL A 181 15.59 -2.19 -8.82
CA VAL A 181 15.19 -1.10 -7.91
C VAL A 181 16.38 -0.60 -7.09
N SER A 182 17.21 -1.49 -6.53
CA SER A 182 18.34 -1.07 -5.70
C SER A 182 19.43 -0.34 -6.49
N TYR A 183 19.62 -0.64 -7.77
CA TYR A 183 20.59 0.05 -8.60
C TYR A 183 20.09 1.39 -9.15
N THR A 184 18.78 1.55 -9.35
CA THR A 184 18.21 2.75 -9.99
C THR A 184 17.55 3.74 -9.03
N HIS A 185 16.93 3.27 -7.94
CA HIS A 185 16.15 4.13 -7.05
C HIS A 185 16.61 4.16 -5.59
N LEU A 186 17.10 3.07 -5.02
CA LEU A 186 17.45 3.04 -3.60
C LEU A 186 18.66 3.91 -3.26
N ARG A 187 19.55 4.18 -4.19
CA ARG A 187 20.64 5.15 -3.97
C ARG A 187 20.17 6.60 -3.85
N ALA A 188 19.04 6.93 -4.44
CA ALA A 188 18.47 8.26 -4.35
C ALA A 188 17.67 8.50 -3.04
N HIS A 189 17.28 7.41 -2.36
CA HIS A 189 16.46 7.46 -1.15
C HIS A 189 17.13 6.87 0.10
N GLU A 190 18.39 6.41 -0.01
CA GLU A 190 19.16 6.03 1.18
C GLU A 190 19.42 7.27 2.03
N THR A 191 18.78 7.35 3.19
CA THR A 191 19.12 8.35 4.20
C THR A 191 20.56 8.11 4.70
N PRO A 192 21.28 9.14 5.16
CA PRO A 192 22.65 9.01 5.68
C PRO A 192 22.81 7.92 6.74
N GLU A 193 21.75 7.62 7.48
CA GLU A 193 21.74 6.60 8.53
C GLU A 193 21.91 5.17 8.00
N HIS A 194 21.44 4.88 6.79
CA HIS A 194 21.63 3.57 6.16
C HIS A 194 23.04 3.35 5.58
N ARG A 195 23.83 4.41 5.43
CA ARG A 195 25.22 4.33 4.96
C ARG A 195 26.22 3.93 6.04
N GLY A 196 25.88 4.12 7.32
CA GLY A 196 26.78 3.82 8.46
C GLY A 196 26.88 2.33 8.84
N GLY A 197 26.00 1.46 8.34
CA GLY A 197 25.91 0.07 8.74
C GLY A 197 26.75 -0.93 7.95
N ARG A 198 27.43 -0.52 6.87
CA ARG A 198 28.17 -1.43 5.98
C ARG A 198 29.69 -1.42 6.14
N GLY A 199 30.18 -0.95 7.23
CA GLY A 199 31.63 -0.91 7.45
C GLY A 199 32.05 -1.38 8.83
N ARG A 200 31.89 -2.68 9.12
CA ARG A 200 32.72 -3.43 10.08
C ARG A 200 32.20 -4.87 10.24
N GLY A 201 32.85 -5.77 9.56
CA GLY A 201 32.72 -7.20 9.72
C GLY A 201 33.50 -7.90 8.64
#